data_eb2e97b8706fb13afe1e36edb24ec236
#
_entry.id   eb2e97b8706fb13afe1e36edb24ec236
#
_cell.length_a   1.000
_cell.length_b   1.000
_cell.length_c   1.000
_cell.angle_alpha   90.00
_cell.angle_beta   90.00
_cell.angle_gamma   90.00
#
_symmetry.space_group_name_H-M   'P 1'
#
loop_
_entity.id
_entity.type
_entity.pdbx_description
1 polymer ?
#
loop_
_entity_poly.entity_id
_entity_poly.type
_entity_poly.pdbx_seq_one_letter_code
_entity_poly.pdbx_strand_id
1 'polypeptide(L)'
;MFATNEHSLSFPQCGFVGCVDLRVWARANGYRYRLEESHQAESNIHVKGDGHWFVEILCKNGLLYPCGGTTLLAYAKLGVASDIAKITDTHQHQTDEKARVFKFPLERLGEVAAILKPRKRRTYSPEHREVLRERLKALRQDGANRFLTHDRP
;
A
#
# COMPACT_ATOMS: atom_id res chain seq x y z
N MET A 1 -7.18 -25.84 19.75
CA MET A 1 -8.00 -25.80 18.52
C MET A 1 -7.89 -24.40 17.95
N PHE A 2 -7.03 -24.19 16.99
CA PHE A 2 -6.92 -22.92 16.26
C PHE A 2 -7.79 -23.02 15.02
N ALA A 3 -8.85 -22.23 14.96
CA ALA A 3 -9.71 -22.14 13.79
C ALA A 3 -8.90 -21.55 12.63
N THR A 4 -8.57 -22.38 11.66
CA THR A 4 -8.07 -21.96 10.34
C THR A 4 -9.22 -21.27 9.63
N ASN A 5 -9.24 -19.94 9.68
CA ASN A 5 -10.14 -19.13 8.89
C ASN A 5 -9.62 -19.13 7.45
N GLU A 6 -9.99 -20.18 6.70
CA GLU A 6 -9.83 -20.25 5.26
C GLU A 6 -10.82 -19.27 4.60
N HIS A 7 -10.57 -17.99 4.75
CA HIS A 7 -11.15 -17.03 3.85
C HIS A 7 -10.35 -17.10 2.54
N SER A 8 -10.83 -17.92 1.63
CA SER A 8 -10.48 -17.85 0.22
C SER A 8 -10.75 -16.41 -0.25
N LEU A 9 -9.71 -15.58 -0.21
CA LEU A 9 -9.75 -14.22 -0.74
C LEU A 9 -9.79 -14.34 -2.26
N SER A 10 -10.99 -14.37 -2.83
CA SER A 10 -11.14 -14.20 -4.26
C SER A 10 -10.77 -12.75 -4.58
N PHE A 11 -9.55 -12.53 -5.08
CA PHE A 11 -9.16 -11.24 -5.61
C PHE A 11 -9.87 -11.02 -6.93
N PRO A 12 -10.58 -9.90 -7.13
CA PRO A 12 -11.12 -9.57 -8.43
C PRO A 12 -9.96 -9.48 -9.42
N GLN A 13 -9.98 -10.34 -10.43
CA GLN A 13 -9.04 -10.26 -11.54
C GLN A 13 -9.36 -8.99 -12.32
N CYS A 14 -8.42 -8.06 -12.39
CA CYS A 14 -8.53 -6.93 -13.30
C CYS A 14 -8.48 -7.44 -14.72
N GLY A 15 -9.24 -6.83 -15.63
CA GLY A 15 -9.33 -7.21 -17.03
C GLY A 15 -8.05 -7.07 -17.87
N PHE A 16 -6.94 -6.69 -17.25
CA PHE A 16 -5.57 -6.88 -17.74
C PHE A 16 -4.99 -8.12 -17.09
N VAL A 17 -4.45 -9.00 -17.90
CA VAL A 17 -3.96 -10.32 -17.55
C VAL A 17 -3.20 -10.31 -16.23
N GLY A 18 -3.92 -10.63 -15.15
CA GLY A 18 -3.33 -11.31 -14.01
C GLY A 18 -2.49 -10.51 -13.01
N CYS A 19 -2.78 -9.23 -12.70
CA CYS A 19 -2.13 -8.59 -11.56
C CYS A 19 -3.05 -8.52 -10.33
N VAL A 20 -2.52 -8.87 -9.17
CA VAL A 20 -3.23 -8.80 -7.89
C VAL A 20 -3.43 -7.34 -7.47
N ASP A 21 -4.66 -6.93 -7.19
CA ASP A 21 -4.93 -5.63 -6.60
C ASP A 21 -4.76 -5.66 -5.07
N LEU A 22 -3.57 -5.32 -4.60
CA LEU A 22 -3.25 -5.26 -3.17
C LEU A 22 -4.10 -4.25 -2.37
N ARG A 23 -4.81 -3.32 -3.02
CA ARG A 23 -5.72 -2.38 -2.33
C ARG A 23 -6.88 -3.12 -1.66
N VAL A 24 -7.38 -4.18 -2.31
CA VAL A 24 -8.47 -5.02 -1.76
C VAL A 24 -8.00 -5.66 -0.47
N TRP A 25 -6.85 -6.32 -0.49
CA TRP A 25 -6.26 -6.94 0.69
C TRP A 25 -5.94 -5.93 1.79
N ALA A 26 -5.36 -4.79 1.43
CA ALA A 26 -5.04 -3.74 2.39
C ALA A 26 -6.29 -3.17 3.08
N ARG A 27 -7.37 -2.96 2.32
CA ARG A 27 -8.64 -2.46 2.88
C ARG A 27 -9.28 -3.48 3.82
N ALA A 28 -9.34 -4.76 3.42
CA ALA A 28 -9.89 -5.83 4.24
C ALA A 28 -9.16 -5.98 5.59
N ASN A 29 -7.85 -5.75 5.60
CA ASN A 29 -7.02 -5.86 6.81
C ASN A 29 -6.77 -4.53 7.53
N GLY A 30 -7.31 -3.42 7.04
CA GLY A 30 -7.08 -2.09 7.61
C GLY A 30 -5.64 -1.60 7.48
N TYR A 31 -4.91 -2.02 6.46
CA TYR A 31 -3.53 -1.60 6.23
C TYR A 31 -3.43 -0.31 5.41
N ARG A 32 -2.30 0.38 5.56
CA ARG A 32 -1.97 1.57 4.77
C ARG A 32 -1.31 1.15 3.46
N TYR A 33 -1.74 1.79 2.39
CA TYR A 33 -1.08 1.70 1.09
C TYR A 33 -0.93 3.10 0.48
N ARG A 34 -0.06 3.23 -0.49
CA ARG A 34 0.08 4.40 -1.35
C ARG A 34 0.24 3.97 -2.81
N LEU A 35 0.09 4.89 -3.72
CA LEU A 35 0.56 4.73 -5.09
C LEU A 35 2.02 5.20 -5.15
N GLU A 36 2.83 4.57 -5.96
CA GLU A 36 4.21 4.98 -6.19
C GLU A 36 4.25 6.42 -6.72
N GLU A 37 5.24 7.21 -6.28
CA GLU A 37 5.31 8.65 -6.58
C GLU A 37 5.48 8.94 -8.08
N SER A 38 6.22 8.12 -8.81
CA SER A 38 6.38 8.21 -10.26
C SER A 38 5.03 8.13 -10.98
N HIS A 39 4.18 7.21 -10.55
CA HIS A 39 2.84 7.05 -11.11
C HIS A 39 1.91 8.22 -10.76
N GLN A 40 2.05 8.82 -9.58
CA GLN A 40 1.26 10.01 -9.22
C GLN A 40 1.56 11.21 -10.14
N ALA A 41 2.80 11.35 -10.58
CA ALA A 41 3.18 12.40 -11.53
C ALA A 41 2.64 12.11 -12.95
N GLU A 42 2.62 10.85 -13.37
CA GLU A 42 2.18 10.43 -14.70
C GLU A 42 0.66 10.24 -14.80
N SER A 43 -0.02 9.94 -13.70
CA SER A 43 -1.47 9.62 -13.68
C SER A 43 -2.38 10.78 -14.06
N ASN A 44 -1.86 12.01 -14.13
CA ASN A 44 -2.58 13.13 -14.71
C ASN A 44 -2.77 13.02 -16.24
N ILE A 45 -2.11 12.05 -16.89
CA ILE A 45 -2.06 11.97 -18.35
C ILE A 45 -2.88 10.80 -18.91
N HIS A 46 -2.89 9.61 -18.30
CA HIS A 46 -3.58 8.44 -18.86
C HIS A 46 -4.01 7.41 -17.83
N VAL A 47 -5.19 6.87 -18.00
CA VAL A 47 -5.73 5.59 -17.53
C VAL A 47 -6.39 5.61 -16.17
N LYS A 48 -7.67 5.94 -16.15
CA LYS A 48 -8.60 5.55 -15.08
C LYS A 48 -8.65 4.01 -15.01
N GLY A 49 -7.98 3.42 -14.03
CA GLY A 49 -8.11 1.98 -13.74
C GLY A 49 -6.83 1.24 -13.37
N ASP A 50 -5.66 1.62 -13.90
CA ASP A 50 -4.44 0.81 -13.80
C ASP A 50 -3.58 1.07 -12.53
N GLY A 51 -4.05 1.88 -11.60
CA GLY A 51 -3.31 2.19 -10.37
C GLY A 51 -2.98 0.99 -9.47
N HIS A 52 -3.54 -0.20 -9.73
CA HIS A 52 -3.26 -1.40 -8.96
C HIS A 52 -1.82 -1.94 -9.13
N TRP A 53 -1.17 -1.67 -10.26
CA TRP A 53 0.23 -2.04 -10.53
C TRP A 53 1.23 -1.28 -9.67
N PHE A 54 0.87 -0.08 -9.26
CA PHE A 54 1.72 0.87 -8.54
C PHE A 54 1.40 0.95 -7.05
N VAL A 55 0.63 -0.01 -6.55
CA VAL A 55 0.23 -0.06 -5.14
C VAL A 55 1.37 -0.57 -4.29
N GLU A 56 1.78 0.23 -3.32
CA GLU A 56 2.75 -0.15 -2.30
C GLU A 56 2.06 -0.25 -0.95
N ILE A 57 2.14 -1.42 -0.31
CA ILE A 57 1.73 -1.59 1.08
C ILE A 57 2.87 -1.16 1.99
N LEU A 58 2.61 -0.16 2.82
CA LEU A 58 3.59 0.38 3.73
C LEU A 58 3.77 -0.52 4.95
N CYS A 59 4.97 -1.07 5.13
CA CYS A 59 5.32 -1.94 6.25
C CYS A 59 6.32 -1.26 7.20
N LYS A 60 6.44 -1.78 8.42
CA LYS A 60 7.47 -1.33 9.37
C LYS A 60 8.88 -1.72 8.88
N ASN A 61 8.99 -2.92 8.33
CA ASN A 61 10.25 -3.55 7.94
C ASN A 61 10.47 -3.55 6.42
N GLY A 62 9.68 -2.81 5.65
CA GLY A 62 9.83 -2.74 4.20
C GLY A 62 8.56 -2.32 3.47
N LEU A 63 8.39 -2.85 2.25
CA LEU A 63 7.26 -2.60 1.36
C LEU A 63 6.81 -3.91 0.71
N LEU A 64 5.52 -3.98 0.33
CA LEU A 64 4.97 -5.03 -0.52
C LEU A 64 4.35 -4.38 -1.76
N TYR A 65 4.58 -4.96 -2.93
CA TYR A 65 4.04 -4.47 -4.19
C TYR A 65 3.84 -5.60 -5.20
N PRO A 66 2.96 -5.44 -6.20
CA PRO A 66 2.70 -6.46 -7.21
C PRO A 66 3.86 -6.58 -8.21
N CYS A 67 4.06 -7.77 -8.74
CA CYS A 67 5.07 -8.05 -9.77
C CYS A 67 4.47 -8.58 -11.09
N GLY A 68 3.16 -8.75 -11.14
CA GLY A 68 2.46 -9.34 -12.26
C GLY A 68 1.92 -10.74 -11.96
N GLY A 69 0.79 -11.08 -12.55
CA GLY A 69 0.07 -12.31 -12.25
C GLY A 69 -0.27 -12.41 -10.77
N THR A 70 -0.09 -13.59 -10.21
CA THR A 70 -0.22 -13.87 -8.77
C THR A 70 1.10 -13.72 -8.02
N THR A 71 2.07 -13.03 -8.60
CA THR A 71 3.40 -12.84 -8.02
C THR A 71 3.51 -11.47 -7.37
N LEU A 72 4.15 -11.44 -6.22
CA LEU A 72 4.40 -10.24 -5.41
C LEU A 72 5.89 -10.04 -5.17
N LEU A 73 6.25 -8.82 -4.84
CA LEU A 73 7.58 -8.44 -4.40
C LEU A 73 7.55 -7.89 -2.97
N ALA A 74 8.56 -8.28 -2.20
CA ALA A 74 8.82 -7.80 -0.86
C ALA A 74 10.17 -7.06 -0.85
N TYR A 75 10.14 -5.75 -0.66
CA TYR A 75 11.34 -4.99 -0.33
C TYR A 75 11.53 -5.06 1.18
N ALA A 76 12.52 -5.85 1.63
CA ALA A 76 12.76 -6.15 3.02
C ALA A 76 14.04 -5.51 3.52
N LYS A 77 14.00 -4.81 4.65
CA LYS A 77 15.20 -4.32 5.35
C LYS A 77 16.11 -5.49 5.72
N LEU A 78 17.42 -5.26 5.73
CA LEU A 78 18.43 -6.30 6.00
C LEU A 78 18.14 -7.10 7.28
N GLY A 79 17.67 -6.45 8.34
CA GLY A 79 17.39 -7.10 9.62
C GLY A 79 16.29 -8.18 9.62
N VAL A 80 15.46 -8.23 8.56
CA VAL A 80 14.39 -9.24 8.42
C VAL A 80 14.51 -10.06 7.12
N ALA A 81 15.47 -9.73 6.28
CA ALA A 81 15.65 -10.39 4.98
C ALA A 81 15.91 -11.89 5.11
N SER A 82 16.69 -12.31 6.10
CA SER A 82 16.98 -13.72 6.37
C SER A 82 15.74 -14.53 6.76
N ASP A 83 14.77 -13.89 7.42
CA ASP A 83 13.54 -14.58 7.82
C ASP A 83 12.61 -14.76 6.63
N ILE A 84 12.54 -13.79 5.72
CA ILE A 84 11.80 -13.93 4.46
C ILE A 84 12.42 -15.00 3.57
N ALA A 85 13.75 -15.06 3.51
CA ALA A 85 14.46 -16.06 2.70
C ALA A 85 14.19 -17.52 3.13
N LYS A 86 13.71 -17.75 4.36
CA LYS A 86 13.32 -19.08 4.87
C LYS A 86 11.92 -19.52 4.43
N ILE A 87 11.10 -18.60 3.93
CA ILE A 87 9.75 -18.94 3.46
C ILE A 87 9.86 -19.71 2.15
N THR A 88 9.15 -20.84 2.08
CA THR A 88 9.07 -21.67 0.87
C THR A 88 8.57 -20.85 -0.32
N ASP A 89 9.08 -21.13 -1.51
CA ASP A 89 8.71 -20.47 -2.78
C ASP A 89 9.06 -18.97 -2.83
N THR A 90 9.93 -18.51 -1.94
CA THR A 90 10.44 -17.13 -1.93
C THR A 90 11.84 -17.10 -2.51
N HIS A 91 12.05 -16.25 -3.51
CA HIS A 91 13.33 -16.15 -4.21
C HIS A 91 13.87 -14.72 -4.12
N GLN A 92 15.15 -14.59 -3.75
CA GLN A 92 15.80 -13.29 -3.79
C GLN A 92 15.92 -12.81 -5.25
N HIS A 93 15.34 -11.63 -5.52
CA HIS A 93 15.25 -11.05 -6.86
C HIS A 93 16.33 -9.97 -7.08
N GLN A 94 16.51 -9.10 -6.10
CA GLN A 94 17.47 -8.00 -6.16
C GLN A 94 18.14 -7.78 -4.81
N THR A 95 19.33 -7.18 -4.88
CA THR A 95 20.11 -6.76 -3.71
C THR A 95 20.32 -5.25 -3.79
N ASP A 96 20.00 -4.55 -2.72
CA ASP A 96 20.32 -3.15 -2.49
C ASP A 96 21.21 -3.04 -1.25
N GLU A 97 21.89 -1.92 -1.07
CA GLU A 97 22.77 -1.70 0.08
C GLU A 97 22.05 -1.82 1.42
N LYS A 98 20.77 -1.41 1.47
CA LYS A 98 19.97 -1.31 2.70
C LYS A 98 18.87 -2.36 2.81
N ALA A 99 18.64 -3.13 1.73
CA ALA A 99 17.52 -4.05 1.64
C ALA A 99 17.78 -5.22 0.70
N ARG A 100 16.86 -6.18 0.73
CA ARG A 100 16.76 -7.28 -0.24
C ARG A 100 15.36 -7.29 -0.82
N VAL A 101 15.25 -7.56 -2.10
CA VAL A 101 13.97 -7.74 -2.77
C VAL A 101 13.74 -9.22 -3.00
N PHE A 102 12.59 -9.70 -2.54
CA PHE A 102 12.17 -11.08 -2.70
C PHE A 102 10.94 -11.16 -3.59
N LYS A 103 10.93 -12.12 -4.48
CA LYS A 103 9.80 -12.49 -5.32
C LYS A 103 9.12 -13.71 -4.70
N PHE A 104 7.80 -13.67 -4.56
CA PHE A 104 7.04 -14.74 -3.92
C PHE A 104 5.60 -14.82 -4.47
N PRO A 105 4.95 -16.00 -4.39
CA PRO A 105 3.58 -16.17 -4.84
C PRO A 105 2.58 -15.62 -3.81
N LEU A 106 1.38 -15.28 -4.27
CA LEU A 106 0.29 -14.70 -3.46
C LEU A 106 -0.05 -15.53 -2.22
N GLU A 107 0.03 -16.86 -2.32
CA GLU A 107 -0.25 -17.80 -1.23
C GLU A 107 0.64 -17.56 -0.01
N ARG A 108 1.82 -17.00 -0.20
CA ARG A 108 2.78 -16.67 0.88
C ARG A 108 2.61 -15.26 1.44
N LEU A 109 1.64 -14.49 0.94
CA LEU A 109 1.43 -13.10 1.36
C LEU A 109 1.26 -12.96 2.88
N GLY A 110 0.51 -13.86 3.51
CA GLY A 110 0.28 -13.85 4.96
C GLY A 110 1.57 -14.03 5.77
N GLU A 111 2.41 -14.97 5.37
CA GLU A 111 3.70 -15.27 6.03
C GLU A 111 4.68 -14.11 5.87
N VAL A 112 4.83 -13.59 4.65
CA VAL A 112 5.69 -12.45 4.35
C VAL A 112 5.20 -11.19 5.08
N ALA A 113 3.90 -10.93 5.08
CA ALA A 113 3.31 -9.80 5.78
C ALA A 113 3.52 -9.86 7.31
N ALA A 114 3.48 -11.05 7.91
CA ALA A 114 3.77 -11.23 9.33
C ALA A 114 5.18 -10.74 9.71
N ILE A 115 6.16 -10.96 8.84
CA ILE A 115 7.55 -10.51 9.03
C ILE A 115 7.71 -9.01 8.72
N LEU A 116 7.12 -8.54 7.62
CA LEU A 116 7.24 -7.14 7.20
C LEU A 116 6.43 -6.17 8.06
N LYS A 117 5.38 -6.65 8.73
CA LYS A 117 4.50 -5.90 9.64
C LYS A 117 3.86 -4.69 8.95
N PRO A 118 2.81 -4.90 8.12
CA PRO A 118 2.07 -3.83 7.47
C PRO A 118 1.54 -2.81 8.48
N ARG A 119 1.68 -1.54 8.15
CA ARG A 119 1.22 -0.45 9.02
C ARG A 119 -0.30 -0.33 8.94
N LYS A 120 -0.96 -0.31 10.09
CA LYS A 120 -2.41 -0.08 10.18
C LYS A 120 -2.77 1.37 9.79
N ARG A 121 -3.95 1.56 9.22
CA ARG A 121 -4.56 2.87 9.08
C ARG A 121 -4.89 3.42 10.46
N ARG A 122 -4.67 4.71 10.65
CA ARG A 122 -5.17 5.38 11.85
C ARG A 122 -6.69 5.45 11.77
N THR A 123 -7.37 4.87 12.75
CA THR A 123 -8.81 5.06 12.96
C THR A 123 -8.97 6.21 13.92
N TYR A 124 -9.65 7.25 13.49
CA TYR A 124 -9.99 8.37 14.37
C TYR A 124 -11.39 8.16 14.95
N SER A 125 -11.60 8.54 16.21
CA SER A 125 -12.94 8.56 16.79
C SER A 125 -13.87 9.49 15.99
N PRO A 126 -15.20 9.32 16.07
CA PRO A 126 -16.15 10.22 15.41
C PRO A 126 -15.90 11.68 15.75
N GLU A 127 -15.66 11.98 17.05
CA GLU A 127 -15.39 13.32 17.55
C GLU A 127 -14.11 13.89 16.94
N HIS A 128 -13.05 13.10 16.89
CA HIS A 128 -11.78 13.54 16.30
C HIS A 128 -11.89 13.80 14.78
N ARG A 129 -12.72 13.00 14.09
CA ARG A 129 -13.02 13.23 12.66
C ARG A 129 -13.74 14.56 12.44
N GLU A 130 -14.67 14.91 13.34
CA GLU A 130 -15.40 16.18 13.27
C GLU A 130 -14.45 17.37 13.49
N VAL A 131 -13.59 17.31 14.51
CA VAL A 131 -12.57 18.34 14.75
C VAL A 131 -11.65 18.54 13.54
N LEU A 132 -11.21 17.44 12.90
CA LEU A 132 -10.40 17.53 11.69
C LEU A 132 -11.17 18.15 10.53
N ARG A 133 -12.45 17.83 10.37
CA ARG A 133 -13.32 18.37 9.33
C ARG A 133 -13.49 19.87 9.49
N GLU A 134 -13.74 20.34 10.72
CA GLU A 134 -13.87 21.77 11.03
C GLU A 134 -12.56 22.53 10.78
N ARG A 135 -11.42 21.97 11.19
CA ARG A 135 -10.10 22.55 10.88
C ARG A 135 -9.86 22.69 9.37
N LEU A 136 -10.20 21.67 8.59
CA LEU A 136 -10.06 21.73 7.13
C LEU A 136 -10.99 22.76 6.49
N LYS A 137 -12.21 22.94 7.01
CA LYS A 137 -13.11 24.01 6.56
C LYS A 137 -12.51 25.40 6.83
N ALA A 138 -12.02 25.62 8.06
CA ALA A 138 -11.39 26.88 8.44
C ALA A 138 -10.20 27.23 7.55
N LEU A 139 -9.29 26.25 7.31
CA LEU A 139 -8.13 26.45 6.43
C LEU A 139 -8.51 26.77 4.97
N ARG A 140 -9.60 26.18 4.46
CA ARG A 140 -10.11 26.50 3.12
C ARG A 140 -10.67 27.91 3.03
N GLN A 141 -11.38 28.37 4.07
CA GLN A 141 -11.92 29.72 4.16
C GLN A 141 -10.81 30.77 4.26
N ASP A 142 -9.80 30.54 5.08
CA ASP A 142 -8.64 31.42 5.21
C ASP A 142 -7.81 31.47 3.90
N GLY A 143 -7.65 30.35 3.22
CA GLY A 143 -7.02 30.30 1.91
C GLY A 143 -7.78 31.11 0.86
N ALA A 144 -9.11 30.97 0.79
CA ALA A 144 -9.94 31.73 -0.14
C ALA A 144 -9.87 33.25 0.13
N ASN A 145 -9.85 33.65 1.39
CA ASN A 145 -9.76 35.07 1.77
C ASN A 145 -8.40 35.69 1.42
N ARG A 146 -7.30 34.94 1.47
CA ARG A 146 -5.97 35.45 1.08
C ARG A 146 -5.86 35.77 -0.40
N PHE A 147 -6.56 35.06 -1.26
CA PHE A 147 -6.57 35.33 -2.72
C PHE A 147 -7.41 36.56 -3.06
N LEU A 148 -8.43 36.92 -2.27
CA LEU A 148 -9.30 38.05 -2.52
C LEU A 148 -8.70 39.38 -2.06
N THR A 149 -7.66 39.39 -1.24
CA THR A 149 -7.03 40.63 -0.71
C THR A 149 -5.82 41.11 -1.50
N HIS A 150 -5.39 40.38 -2.54
CA HIS A 150 -4.22 40.75 -3.34
C HIS A 150 -4.54 41.53 -4.62
N ASP A 151 -5.83 41.74 -4.97
CA ASP A 151 -6.26 42.59 -6.07
C ASP A 151 -6.82 43.93 -5.56
N ARG A 152 -5.95 44.76 -5.04
CA ARG A 152 -6.22 46.20 -4.97
C ARG A 152 -4.99 46.97 -5.47
N PRO A 153 -5.18 47.84 -6.51
CA PRO A 153 -4.16 48.70 -7.04
C PRO A 153 -3.76 49.80 -6.06
#